data_3c90674b8d65ca49d14eeb7e51219e7a
#
_entry.id   3c90674b8d65ca49d14eeb7e51219e7a
#
_cell.length_a   1.000
_cell.length_b   1.000
_cell.length_c   1.000
_cell.angle_alpha   90.00
_cell.angle_beta   90.00
_cell.angle_gamma   90.00
#
_symmetry.space_group_name_H-M   'P 1'
#
loop_
_entity.id
_entity.type
_entity.pdbx_description
1 polymer ?
#
loop_
_entity_poly.entity_id
_entity_poly.type
_entity_poly.pdbx_seq_one_letter_code
_entity_poly.pdbx_strand_id
1 'polypeptide(L)'
;EARWALGLSLEIPLWAAARERANLAEARAQVVSGQARVEGLRQQVLAQVEMAYLSVMSAADQVKLFDERVMHAAKVAQQSATDSYEQGKATYLEVLDSQRTLIMTRSEYVDIVFAHREAWAALERAVGETLETGGLQ
;
A
#
# COMPACT_ATOMS: atom_id res chain seq x y z
N GLU A 1 -86.12 -10.73 -31.90
CA GLU A 1 -84.99 -11.52 -32.43
C GLU A 1 -83.70 -11.13 -31.64
N ALA A 2 -83.24 -12.05 -30.73
CA ALA A 2 -82.05 -11.89 -29.96
C ALA A 2 -80.85 -12.42 -30.82
N ARG A 3 -79.91 -11.53 -31.22
CA ARG A 3 -78.69 -11.91 -31.91
C ARG A 3 -77.62 -12.03 -30.85
N TRP A 4 -77.11 -13.23 -30.64
CA TRP A 4 -75.88 -13.50 -29.86
C TRP A 4 -74.69 -13.52 -30.76
N ALA A 5 -73.64 -12.77 -30.40
CA ALA A 5 -72.32 -12.83 -31.02
C ALA A 5 -71.32 -13.22 -29.93
N LEU A 6 -70.71 -14.41 -30.09
CA LEU A 6 -69.57 -14.86 -29.27
C LEU A 6 -68.31 -14.56 -30.09
N GLY A 7 -67.46 -13.65 -29.60
CA GLY A 7 -66.13 -13.36 -30.14
C GLY A 7 -65.07 -13.97 -29.27
N LEU A 8 -64.24 -14.87 -29.81
CA LEU A 8 -63.05 -15.40 -29.17
C LEU A 8 -61.83 -14.63 -29.76
N SER A 9 -61.15 -13.80 -28.96
CA SER A 9 -59.90 -13.14 -29.37
C SER A 9 -58.74 -13.86 -28.73
N LEU A 10 -57.86 -14.47 -29.53
CA LEU A 10 -56.62 -15.09 -29.09
C LEU A 10 -55.49 -14.10 -29.36
N GLU A 11 -54.97 -13.42 -28.36
CA GLU A 11 -53.83 -12.56 -28.46
C GLU A 11 -52.57 -13.38 -28.21
N ILE A 12 -51.82 -13.73 -29.26
CA ILE A 12 -50.55 -14.43 -29.16
C ILE A 12 -49.41 -13.40 -29.18
N PRO A 13 -48.75 -13.12 -28.06
CA PRO A 13 -47.65 -12.14 -28.04
C PRO A 13 -46.39 -12.78 -28.63
N LEU A 14 -46.23 -12.80 -29.96
CA LEU A 14 -45.08 -13.37 -30.65
C LEU A 14 -43.74 -12.72 -30.27
N TRP A 15 -43.78 -11.49 -29.79
CA TRP A 15 -42.57 -10.74 -29.30
C TRP A 15 -42.24 -11.04 -27.83
N ALA A 16 -43.08 -11.66 -27.05
CA ALA A 16 -42.80 -12.01 -25.66
C ALA A 16 -41.63 -12.99 -25.55
N ALA A 17 -41.59 -14.00 -26.42
CA ALA A 17 -40.50 -14.97 -26.46
C ALA A 17 -39.15 -14.35 -26.88
N ALA A 18 -39.17 -13.35 -27.77
CA ALA A 18 -37.96 -12.61 -28.15
C ALA A 18 -37.46 -11.74 -27.01
N ARG A 19 -38.36 -11.10 -26.27
CA ARG A 19 -38.04 -10.27 -25.11
C ARG A 19 -37.47 -11.10 -23.97
N GLU A 20 -38.02 -12.26 -23.67
CA GLU A 20 -37.47 -13.19 -22.67
C GLU A 20 -36.07 -13.67 -23.00
N ARG A 21 -35.81 -14.01 -24.28
CA ARG A 21 -34.46 -14.38 -24.74
C ARG A 21 -33.45 -13.22 -24.61
N ALA A 22 -33.86 -12.00 -24.92
CA ALA A 22 -33.04 -10.80 -24.76
C ALA A 22 -32.70 -10.54 -23.28
N ASN A 23 -33.71 -10.61 -22.39
CA ASN A 23 -33.52 -10.45 -20.94
C ASN A 23 -32.60 -11.54 -20.37
N LEU A 24 -32.73 -12.78 -20.84
CA LEU A 24 -31.86 -13.88 -20.42
C LEU A 24 -30.43 -13.69 -20.91
N ALA A 25 -30.23 -13.22 -22.14
CA ALA A 25 -28.91 -12.90 -22.68
C ALA A 25 -28.25 -11.74 -21.91
N GLU A 26 -29.02 -10.70 -21.59
CA GLU A 26 -28.56 -9.60 -20.76
C GLU A 26 -28.15 -10.06 -19.35
N ALA A 27 -28.99 -10.85 -18.67
CA ALA A 27 -28.67 -11.40 -17.37
C ALA A 27 -27.40 -12.25 -17.37
N ARG A 28 -27.20 -13.06 -18.41
CA ARG A 28 -25.97 -13.85 -18.59
C ARG A 28 -24.75 -12.95 -18.81
N ALA A 29 -24.88 -11.92 -19.62
CA ALA A 29 -23.79 -10.95 -19.86
C ALA A 29 -23.41 -10.20 -18.56
N GLN A 30 -24.39 -9.86 -17.73
CA GLN A 30 -24.16 -9.25 -16.40
C GLN A 30 -23.40 -10.20 -15.47
N VAL A 31 -23.74 -11.49 -15.44
CA VAL A 31 -23.01 -12.49 -14.63
C VAL A 31 -21.55 -12.61 -15.12
N VAL A 32 -21.32 -12.73 -16.42
CA VAL A 32 -19.97 -12.80 -16.97
C VAL A 32 -19.16 -11.52 -16.67
N SER A 33 -19.77 -10.35 -16.83
CA SER A 33 -19.16 -9.07 -16.45
C SER A 33 -18.84 -8.99 -14.94
N GLY A 34 -19.76 -9.47 -14.10
CA GLY A 34 -19.55 -9.56 -12.65
C GLY A 34 -18.37 -10.46 -12.28
N GLN A 35 -18.28 -11.63 -12.90
CA GLN A 35 -17.15 -12.55 -12.70
C GLN A 35 -15.81 -11.94 -13.15
N ALA A 36 -15.79 -11.29 -14.32
CA ALA A 36 -14.59 -10.60 -14.79
C ALA A 36 -14.17 -9.46 -13.85
N ARG A 37 -15.13 -8.73 -13.29
CA ARG A 37 -14.86 -7.68 -12.29
C ARG A 37 -14.26 -8.25 -11.01
N VAL A 38 -14.78 -9.36 -10.50
CA VAL A 38 -14.24 -10.03 -9.30
C VAL A 38 -12.80 -10.47 -9.54
N GLU A 39 -12.53 -11.09 -10.70
CA GLU A 39 -11.16 -11.50 -11.04
C GLU A 39 -10.21 -10.30 -11.18
N GLY A 40 -10.67 -9.22 -11.81
CA GLY A 40 -9.89 -7.97 -11.90
C GLY A 40 -9.57 -7.38 -10.53
N LEU A 41 -10.55 -7.34 -9.62
CA LEU A 41 -10.34 -6.88 -8.24
C LEU A 41 -9.36 -7.78 -7.48
N ARG A 42 -9.46 -9.10 -7.66
CA ARG A 42 -8.52 -10.04 -7.05
C ARG A 42 -7.07 -9.77 -7.48
N GLN A 43 -6.85 -9.60 -8.77
CA GLN A 43 -5.52 -9.26 -9.29
C GLN A 43 -5.01 -7.92 -8.76
N GLN A 44 -5.90 -6.94 -8.65
CA GLN A 44 -5.56 -5.64 -8.10
C GLN A 44 -5.15 -5.73 -6.62
N VAL A 45 -5.88 -6.50 -5.80
CA VAL A 45 -5.54 -6.71 -4.38
C VAL A 45 -4.20 -7.43 -4.25
N LEU A 46 -3.96 -8.49 -5.04
CA LEU A 46 -2.69 -9.19 -5.02
C LEU A 46 -1.51 -8.26 -5.35
N ALA A 47 -1.66 -7.44 -6.39
CA ALA A 47 -0.62 -6.46 -6.75
C ALA A 47 -0.40 -5.40 -5.65
N GLN A 48 -1.47 -4.95 -4.96
CA GLN A 48 -1.34 -4.01 -3.84
C GLN A 48 -0.59 -4.62 -2.66
N VAL A 49 -0.88 -5.89 -2.31
CA VAL A 49 -0.17 -6.59 -1.23
C VAL A 49 1.31 -6.77 -1.58
N GLU A 50 1.62 -7.17 -2.82
CA GLU A 50 2.99 -7.34 -3.27
C GLU A 50 3.78 -6.02 -3.23
N MET A 51 3.21 -4.93 -3.73
CA MET A 51 3.83 -3.60 -3.67
C MET A 51 4.05 -3.14 -2.22
N ALA A 52 3.07 -3.34 -1.35
CA ALA A 52 3.19 -2.97 0.06
C ALA A 52 4.27 -3.82 0.76
N TYR A 53 4.36 -5.11 0.47
CA TYR A 53 5.40 -5.99 1.00
C TYR A 53 6.81 -5.53 0.57
N LEU A 54 7.00 -5.26 -0.72
CA LEU A 54 8.30 -4.75 -1.22
C LEU A 54 8.66 -3.40 -0.61
N SER A 55 7.68 -2.54 -0.35
CA SER A 55 7.89 -1.26 0.33
C SER A 55 8.39 -1.46 1.77
N VAL A 56 7.80 -2.41 2.53
CA VAL A 56 8.26 -2.76 3.88
C VAL A 56 9.70 -3.28 3.86
N MET A 57 10.01 -4.21 2.94
CA MET A 57 11.37 -4.75 2.81
C MET A 57 12.39 -3.66 2.50
N SER A 58 12.10 -2.79 1.54
CA SER A 58 12.97 -1.67 1.18
C SER A 58 13.17 -0.69 2.35
N ALA A 59 12.10 -0.38 3.09
CA ALA A 59 12.19 0.51 4.23
C ALA A 59 12.98 -0.12 5.39
N ALA A 60 12.85 -1.42 5.62
CA ALA A 60 13.65 -2.15 6.62
C ALA A 60 15.15 -2.13 6.28
N ASP A 61 15.49 -2.37 5.01
CA ASP A 61 16.88 -2.28 4.55
C ASP A 61 17.46 -0.87 4.72
N GLN A 62 16.65 0.17 4.49
CA GLN A 62 17.05 1.56 4.71
C GLN A 62 17.33 1.85 6.19
N VAL A 63 16.46 1.39 7.11
CA VAL A 63 16.69 1.55 8.55
C VAL A 63 18.00 0.90 8.96
N LYS A 64 18.23 -0.34 8.53
CA LYS A 64 19.45 -1.08 8.83
C LYS A 64 20.71 -0.40 8.29
N LEU A 65 20.69 -0.03 7.02
CA LEU A 65 21.83 0.66 6.37
C LEU A 65 22.13 1.99 7.06
N PHE A 66 21.11 2.75 7.42
CA PHE A 66 21.27 4.04 8.06
C PHE A 66 21.86 3.91 9.47
N ASP A 67 21.36 2.97 10.26
CA ASP A 67 21.90 2.73 11.62
C ASP A 67 23.34 2.22 11.59
N GLU A 68 23.63 1.22 10.78
CA GLU A 68 24.95 0.59 10.73
C GLU A 68 26.04 1.47 10.13
N ARG A 69 25.69 2.31 9.15
CA ARG A 69 26.69 3.12 8.41
C ARG A 69 26.62 4.60 8.72
N VAL A 70 25.47 5.21 8.51
CA VAL A 70 25.36 6.68 8.57
C VAL A 70 25.43 7.16 10.02
N MET A 71 24.68 6.55 10.90
CA MET A 71 24.69 6.88 12.32
C MET A 71 26.03 6.56 12.97
N HIS A 72 26.64 5.43 12.62
CA HIS A 72 27.98 5.09 13.10
C HIS A 72 29.02 6.08 12.63
N ALA A 73 29.03 6.44 11.34
CA ALA A 73 29.97 7.42 10.79
C ALA A 73 29.81 8.80 11.44
N ALA A 74 28.59 9.27 11.68
CA ALA A 74 28.32 10.54 12.35
C ALA A 74 28.84 10.56 13.80
N LYS A 75 28.65 9.45 14.54
CA LYS A 75 29.20 9.31 15.91
C LYS A 75 30.73 9.33 15.92
N VAL A 76 31.37 8.60 15.02
CA VAL A 76 32.84 8.55 14.89
C VAL A 76 33.40 9.93 14.51
N ALA A 77 32.77 10.62 13.56
CA ALA A 77 33.18 11.96 13.14
C ALA A 77 33.09 12.97 14.32
N GLN A 78 32.00 12.91 15.08
CA GLN A 78 31.80 13.78 16.24
C GLN A 78 32.89 13.51 17.33
N GLN A 79 33.15 12.22 17.61
CA GLN A 79 34.20 11.86 18.57
C GLN A 79 35.60 12.32 18.09
N SER A 80 35.92 12.06 16.82
CA SER A 80 37.21 12.52 16.25
C SER A 80 37.39 14.02 16.28
N ALA A 81 36.33 14.80 16.04
CA ALA A 81 36.37 16.27 16.16
C ALA A 81 36.66 16.72 17.61
N THR A 82 36.05 16.06 18.57
CA THR A 82 36.24 16.35 20.02
C THR A 82 37.68 16.01 20.44
N ASP A 83 38.18 14.83 20.09
CA ASP A 83 39.54 14.39 20.40
C ASP A 83 40.59 15.32 19.77
N SER A 84 40.33 15.76 18.54
CA SER A 84 41.21 16.69 17.83
C SER A 84 41.23 18.08 18.47
N TYR A 85 40.10 18.55 18.97
CA TYR A 85 40.01 19.79 19.72
C TYR A 85 40.78 19.74 21.05
N GLU A 86 40.63 18.65 21.80
CA GLU A 86 41.35 18.42 23.06
C GLU A 86 42.89 18.41 22.85
N GLN A 87 43.32 17.91 21.68
CA GLN A 87 44.73 17.93 21.28
C GLN A 87 45.18 19.27 20.71
N GLY A 88 44.33 20.29 20.64
CA GLY A 88 44.62 21.59 20.05
C GLY A 88 44.80 21.59 18.52
N LYS A 89 44.32 20.52 17.83
CA LYS A 89 44.44 20.33 16.37
C LYS A 89 43.22 20.79 15.60
N ALA A 90 42.09 20.95 16.27
CA ALA A 90 40.83 21.40 15.67
C ALA A 90 40.29 22.61 16.43
N THR A 91 39.41 23.36 15.78
CA THR A 91 38.71 24.50 16.35
C THR A 91 37.43 24.08 17.08
N TYR A 92 36.98 24.91 18.02
CA TYR A 92 35.68 24.68 18.67
C TYR A 92 34.51 24.71 17.69
N LEU A 93 34.65 25.48 16.59
CA LEU A 93 33.60 25.51 15.55
C LEU A 93 33.47 24.17 14.86
N GLU A 94 34.55 23.44 14.59
CA GLU A 94 34.52 22.09 14.01
C GLU A 94 33.81 21.08 14.94
N VAL A 95 33.99 21.20 16.24
CA VAL A 95 33.26 20.39 17.23
C VAL A 95 31.74 20.70 17.18
N LEU A 96 31.37 21.99 17.14
CA LEU A 96 29.98 22.39 17.05
C LEU A 96 29.32 21.90 15.75
N ASP A 97 30.02 21.98 14.61
CA ASP A 97 29.51 21.49 13.33
C ASP A 97 29.33 19.97 13.32
N SER A 98 30.25 19.22 13.92
CA SER A 98 30.13 17.77 14.05
C SER A 98 28.97 17.36 14.96
N GLN A 99 28.76 18.08 16.08
CA GLN A 99 27.61 17.88 16.96
C GLN A 99 26.28 18.18 16.25
N ARG A 100 26.22 19.29 15.50
CA ARG A 100 25.05 19.65 14.69
C ARG A 100 24.74 18.58 13.67
N THR A 101 25.75 18.09 12.96
CA THR A 101 25.62 17.01 11.99
C THR A 101 25.05 15.74 12.66
N LEU A 102 25.57 15.34 13.82
CA LEU A 102 25.06 14.19 14.55
C LEU A 102 23.59 14.36 14.94
N ILE A 103 23.19 15.56 15.38
CA ILE A 103 21.79 15.85 15.72
C ILE A 103 20.88 15.74 14.48
N MET A 104 21.29 16.30 13.36
CA MET A 104 20.57 16.21 12.09
C MET A 104 20.44 14.75 11.63
N THR A 105 21.52 13.98 11.70
CA THR A 105 21.50 12.55 11.37
C THR A 105 20.55 11.76 12.26
N ARG A 106 20.47 12.09 13.56
CA ARG A 106 19.49 11.46 14.48
C ARG A 106 18.05 11.80 14.11
N SER A 107 17.78 13.03 13.69
CA SER A 107 16.45 13.43 13.24
C SER A 107 16.05 12.67 11.97
N GLU A 108 16.96 12.56 11.01
CA GLU A 108 16.74 11.81 9.78
C GLU A 108 16.52 10.30 10.04
N TYR A 109 17.20 9.72 11.02
CA TYR A 109 16.96 8.35 11.44
C TYR A 109 15.52 8.14 11.94
N VAL A 110 15.00 9.08 12.73
CA VAL A 110 13.61 9.03 13.21
C VAL A 110 12.63 9.04 12.04
N ASP A 111 12.87 9.88 11.02
CA ASP A 111 12.02 9.97 9.84
C ASP A 111 12.04 8.65 9.03
N ILE A 112 13.20 8.02 8.90
CA ILE A 112 13.35 6.71 8.23
C ILE A 112 12.62 5.59 9.01
N VAL A 113 12.73 5.57 10.33
CA VAL A 113 12.00 4.61 11.17
C VAL A 113 10.48 4.84 11.07
N PHE A 114 10.06 6.09 11.01
CA PHE A 114 8.65 6.44 10.82
C PHE A 114 8.14 5.95 9.45
N ALA A 115 8.88 6.19 8.37
CA ALA A 115 8.54 5.70 7.04
C ALA A 115 8.40 4.16 6.99
N HIS A 116 9.27 3.42 7.71
CA HIS A 116 9.15 1.97 7.85
C HIS A 116 7.84 1.58 8.54
N ARG A 117 7.43 2.30 9.60
CA ARG A 117 6.15 2.06 10.28
C ARG A 117 4.95 2.36 9.39
N GLU A 118 5.01 3.41 8.58
CA GLU A 118 3.96 3.71 7.60
C GLU A 118 3.84 2.61 6.53
N ALA A 119 4.97 2.12 6.02
CA ALA A 119 4.98 1.01 5.06
C ALA A 119 4.35 -0.26 5.66
N TRP A 120 4.66 -0.56 6.93
CA TRP A 120 4.06 -1.68 7.65
C TRP A 120 2.54 -1.53 7.78
N ALA A 121 2.06 -0.37 8.22
CA ALA A 121 0.63 -0.09 8.33
C ALA A 121 -0.09 -0.12 6.96
N ALA A 122 0.61 0.20 5.87
CA ALA A 122 0.08 0.05 4.52
C ALA A 122 -0.07 -1.42 4.12
N LEU A 123 0.87 -2.29 4.50
CA LEU A 123 0.79 -3.72 4.28
C LEU A 123 -0.37 -4.35 5.07
N GLU A 124 -0.53 -4.01 6.35
CA GLU A 124 -1.66 -4.46 7.17
C GLU A 124 -3.01 -4.10 6.53
N ARG A 125 -3.14 -2.88 6.02
CA ARG A 125 -4.36 -2.45 5.31
C ARG A 125 -4.59 -3.21 4.01
N ALA A 126 -3.53 -3.55 3.29
CA ALA A 126 -3.63 -4.29 2.03
C ALA A 126 -4.03 -5.75 2.26
N VAL A 127 -3.54 -6.37 3.35
CA VAL A 127 -3.87 -7.74 3.75
C VAL A 127 -5.24 -7.82 4.43
N GLY A 128 -5.69 -6.74 5.09
CA GLY A 128 -6.94 -6.68 5.84
C GLY A 128 -6.86 -7.27 7.25
N GLU A 129 -5.67 -7.57 7.74
CA GLU A 129 -5.42 -8.10 9.09
C GLU A 129 -4.24 -7.35 9.73
N THR A 130 -4.27 -7.25 11.06
CA THR A 130 -3.11 -6.79 11.84
C THR A 130 -2.06 -7.89 11.84
N LEU A 131 -0.89 -7.59 11.27
CA LEU A 131 0.23 -8.52 11.26
C LEU A 131 0.97 -8.39 12.60
N GLU A 132 1.12 -9.49 13.33
CA GLU A 132 1.97 -9.49 14.52
C GLU A 132 3.38 -9.06 14.13
N THR A 133 3.84 -8.00 14.74
CA THR A 133 5.21 -7.48 14.55
C THR A 133 6.17 -8.54 15.13
N GLY A 134 6.52 -9.54 14.33
CA GLY A 134 7.48 -10.56 14.73
C GLY A 134 8.82 -9.91 15.08
N GLY A 135 9.01 -9.63 16.38
CA GLY A 135 10.32 -9.56 17.03
C GLY A 135 11.32 -8.55 16.48
N LEU A 136 11.02 -7.26 16.55
CA LEU A 136 12.05 -6.23 16.67
C LEU A 136 12.07 -5.78 18.15
N GLN A 137 12.62 -6.63 19.02
CA GLN A 137 13.14 -6.26 20.33
C GLN A 137 14.63 -5.96 20.22
#